data_9045985428fa61956b2429d4f478c049
#
_entry.id   9045985428fa61956b2429d4f478c049
#
_cell.length_a   1.000
_cell.length_b   1.000
_cell.length_c   1.000
_cell.angle_alpha   90.00
_cell.angle_beta   90.00
_cell.angle_gamma   90.00
#
_symmetry.space_group_name_H-M   'P 1'
#
loop_
_entity.id
_entity.type
_entity.pdbx_description
1 polymer ?
#
loop_
_entity_poly.entity_id
_entity_poly.type
_entity_poly.pdbx_seq_one_letter_code
_entity_poly.pdbx_strand_id
1 'polypeptide(L)'
;MSRILVVHGSPRGDRSTSRRLAEGFLGAWQGRHPEGQVTRREVGRVPVPAVNEAFVAAAFYPQPEARPLVMQADLALSDQLVNELFTHDLLLISTPMYNFSVPSGLKAWVDQIVRLGLTFDHTLDNGVAQYTPLLQGKKALIVTSRGGFGFGPGGELAALNHADPWLRTALGFIGINDVSVVAAEGEESAERTFAVSVAEAEQRLLELAREF
;
A
#
# COMPACT_ATOMS: atom_id res chain seq x y z
N MET A 1 -9.53 -1.37 -20.03
CA MET A 1 -10.33 -0.72 -18.98
C MET A 1 -9.45 -0.63 -17.75
N SER A 2 -9.07 0.57 -17.33
CA SER A 2 -8.15 0.76 -16.19
C SER A 2 -8.85 0.43 -14.87
N ARG A 3 -8.15 -0.27 -13.97
CA ARG A 3 -8.67 -0.68 -12.65
C ARG A 3 -7.75 -0.17 -11.56
N ILE A 4 -8.33 0.50 -10.56
CA ILE A 4 -7.59 1.02 -9.42
C ILE A 4 -8.06 0.36 -8.12
N LEU A 5 -7.10 -0.18 -7.36
CA LEU A 5 -7.30 -0.64 -5.98
C LEU A 5 -6.88 0.49 -5.02
N VAL A 6 -7.83 0.97 -4.25
CA VAL A 6 -7.60 2.01 -3.24
C VAL A 6 -7.54 1.37 -1.85
N VAL A 7 -6.43 1.55 -1.15
CA VAL A 7 -6.20 1.01 0.20
C VAL A 7 -6.05 2.15 1.18
N HIS A 8 -7.04 2.32 2.07
CA HIS A 8 -7.03 3.36 3.10
C HIS A 8 -6.50 2.81 4.43
N GLY A 9 -5.28 3.23 4.80
CA GLY A 9 -4.61 2.81 6.04
C GLY A 9 -4.96 3.64 7.27
N SER A 10 -5.59 4.80 7.11
CA SER A 10 -5.92 5.68 8.23
C SER A 10 -7.17 5.23 8.98
N PRO A 11 -7.15 5.12 10.33
CA PRO A 11 -8.34 4.87 11.14
C PRO A 11 -9.23 6.11 11.34
N ARG A 12 -8.77 7.32 10.96
CA ARG A 12 -9.44 8.60 11.26
C ARG A 12 -10.68 8.88 10.40
N GLY A 13 -10.95 8.08 9.37
CA GLY A 13 -12.08 8.29 8.45
C GLY A 13 -11.99 9.64 7.73
N ASP A 14 -13.06 10.42 7.76
CA ASP A 14 -13.16 11.71 7.04
C ASP A 14 -12.19 12.79 7.55
N ARG A 15 -11.68 12.65 8.79
CA ARG A 15 -10.66 13.52 9.35
C ARG A 15 -9.24 13.20 8.88
N SER A 16 -9.06 12.23 8.01
CA SER A 16 -7.74 11.81 7.51
C SER A 16 -7.31 12.68 6.34
N THR A 17 -6.21 13.40 6.49
CA THR A 17 -5.57 14.19 5.43
C THR A 17 -5.13 13.32 4.26
N SER A 18 -4.43 12.22 4.53
CA SER A 18 -3.97 11.31 3.46
C SER A 18 -5.14 10.71 2.66
N ARG A 19 -6.26 10.37 3.33
CA ARG A 19 -7.48 9.91 2.65
C ARG A 19 -8.06 11.00 1.76
N ARG A 20 -8.25 12.21 2.28
CA ARG A 20 -8.82 13.34 1.53
C ARG A 20 -8.00 13.64 0.27
N LEU A 21 -6.69 13.64 0.37
CA LEU A 21 -5.77 13.82 -0.76
C LEU A 21 -5.92 12.69 -1.79
N ALA A 22 -5.96 11.44 -1.34
CA ALA A 22 -6.14 10.29 -2.23
C ALA A 22 -7.50 10.29 -2.94
N GLU A 23 -8.59 10.69 -2.27
CA GLU A 23 -9.90 10.82 -2.90
C GLU A 23 -9.92 11.99 -3.91
N GLY A 24 -9.16 13.07 -3.67
CA GLY A 24 -8.96 14.16 -4.66
C GLY A 24 -8.28 13.65 -5.93
N PHE A 25 -7.19 12.88 -5.79
CA PHE A 25 -6.55 12.19 -6.92
C PHE A 25 -7.54 11.28 -7.64
N LEU A 26 -8.27 10.46 -6.90
CA LEU A 26 -9.21 9.50 -7.47
C LEU A 26 -10.32 10.18 -8.28
N GLY A 27 -10.86 11.30 -7.80
CA GLY A 27 -11.85 12.09 -8.54
C GLY A 27 -11.30 12.63 -9.86
N ALA A 28 -10.07 13.15 -9.86
CA ALA A 28 -9.39 13.61 -11.06
C ALA A 28 -9.10 12.47 -12.05
N TRP A 29 -8.67 11.30 -11.54
CA TRP A 29 -8.42 10.11 -12.33
C TRP A 29 -9.71 9.58 -12.97
N GLN A 30 -10.81 9.46 -12.21
CA GLN A 30 -12.11 9.03 -12.72
C GLN A 30 -12.66 9.96 -13.80
N GLY A 31 -12.45 11.27 -13.66
CA GLY A 31 -12.83 12.25 -14.70
C GLY A 31 -12.16 11.98 -16.06
N ARG A 32 -11.00 11.34 -16.06
CA ARG A 32 -10.25 10.94 -17.27
C ARG A 32 -10.52 9.50 -17.71
N HIS A 33 -10.94 8.67 -16.78
CA HIS A 33 -11.26 7.25 -16.97
C HIS A 33 -12.70 6.96 -16.56
N PRO A 34 -13.71 7.49 -17.29
CA PRO A 34 -15.12 7.35 -16.90
C PRO A 34 -15.58 5.89 -16.80
N GLU A 35 -14.95 4.99 -17.56
CA GLU A 35 -15.19 3.53 -17.51
C GLU A 35 -14.25 2.80 -16.53
N GLY A 36 -13.42 3.54 -15.80
CA GLY A 36 -12.45 3.00 -14.84
C GLY A 36 -13.14 2.38 -13.63
N GLN A 37 -12.69 1.20 -13.23
CA GLN A 37 -13.22 0.51 -12.05
C GLN A 37 -12.40 0.83 -10.81
N VAL A 38 -13.09 1.06 -9.69
CA VAL A 38 -12.48 1.39 -8.39
C VAL A 38 -12.92 0.38 -7.35
N THR A 39 -11.95 -0.32 -6.77
CA THR A 39 -12.15 -1.16 -5.59
C THR A 39 -11.54 -0.48 -4.37
N ARG A 40 -12.23 -0.47 -3.22
CA ARG A 40 -11.77 0.16 -1.98
C ARG A 40 -11.57 -0.86 -0.87
N ARG A 41 -10.47 -0.71 -0.13
CA ARG A 41 -10.13 -1.45 1.09
C ARG A 41 -9.89 -0.49 2.24
N GLU A 42 -10.64 -0.67 3.32
CA GLU A 42 -10.64 0.17 4.53
C GLU A 42 -9.82 -0.47 5.65
N VAL A 43 -8.53 -0.72 5.41
CA VAL A 43 -7.71 -1.49 6.35
C VAL A 43 -7.40 -0.75 7.66
N GLY A 44 -7.55 0.57 7.68
CA GLY A 44 -7.43 1.36 8.92
C GLY A 44 -8.67 1.34 9.80
N ARG A 45 -9.86 1.09 9.25
CA ARG A 45 -11.15 1.10 9.97
C ARG A 45 -11.74 -0.29 10.14
N VAL A 46 -11.51 -1.16 9.18
CA VAL A 46 -11.88 -2.58 9.23
C VAL A 46 -10.58 -3.37 9.21
N PRO A 47 -10.04 -3.70 10.40
CA PRO A 47 -8.73 -4.30 10.51
C PRO A 47 -8.65 -5.63 9.77
N VAL A 48 -7.60 -5.76 8.97
CA VAL A 48 -7.18 -7.05 8.43
C VAL A 48 -6.58 -7.85 9.60
N PRO A 49 -6.93 -9.14 9.78
CA PRO A 49 -6.34 -9.97 10.82
C PRO A 49 -4.81 -9.99 10.71
N ALA A 50 -4.14 -9.85 11.85
CA ALA A 50 -2.71 -10.05 11.91
C ALA A 50 -2.36 -11.50 11.58
N VAL A 51 -1.23 -11.70 10.90
CA VAL A 51 -0.70 -13.04 10.61
C VAL A 51 -0.42 -13.76 11.92
N ASN A 52 -0.93 -14.99 12.03
CA ASN A 52 -0.78 -15.88 13.19
C ASN A 52 -0.14 -17.21 12.76
N GLU A 53 0.06 -18.12 13.71
CA GLU A 53 0.68 -19.41 13.47
C GLU A 53 -0.09 -20.26 12.45
N ALA A 54 -1.42 -20.29 12.52
CA ALA A 54 -2.26 -21.04 11.58
C ALA A 54 -2.11 -20.53 10.15
N PHE A 55 -2.06 -19.20 9.96
CA PHE A 55 -1.77 -18.58 8.67
C PHE A 55 -0.39 -18.99 8.14
N VAL A 56 0.65 -18.93 8.99
CA VAL A 56 2.02 -19.28 8.58
C VAL A 56 2.09 -20.74 8.18
N ALA A 57 1.54 -21.66 9.00
CA ALA A 57 1.50 -23.08 8.69
C ALA A 57 0.78 -23.36 7.36
N ALA A 58 -0.33 -22.68 7.10
CA ALA A 58 -1.07 -22.81 5.86
C ALA A 58 -0.33 -22.21 4.65
N ALA A 59 0.27 -21.02 4.79
CA ALA A 59 0.96 -20.32 3.71
C ALA A 59 2.19 -21.08 3.22
N PHE A 60 2.92 -21.73 4.15
CA PHE A 60 4.13 -22.50 3.86
C PHE A 60 3.90 -24.02 3.78
N TYR A 61 2.64 -24.45 3.64
CA TYR A 61 2.34 -25.88 3.48
C TYR A 61 3.03 -26.43 2.21
N PRO A 62 3.81 -27.53 2.31
CA PRO A 62 4.71 -27.97 1.23
C PRO A 62 4.02 -28.33 -0.09
N GLN A 63 2.74 -28.69 -0.03
CA GLN A 63 1.94 -29.10 -1.19
C GLN A 63 0.67 -28.23 -1.25
N PRO A 64 0.75 -27.01 -1.80
CA PRO A 64 -0.36 -26.04 -1.78
C PRO A 64 -1.71 -26.61 -2.26
N GLU A 65 -1.69 -27.48 -3.26
CA GLU A 65 -2.86 -28.14 -3.84
C GLU A 65 -3.47 -29.21 -2.93
N ALA A 66 -2.71 -29.72 -1.97
CA ALA A 66 -3.14 -30.72 -1.00
C ALA A 66 -3.46 -30.12 0.40
N ARG A 67 -3.56 -28.80 0.52
CA ARG A 67 -3.90 -28.13 1.79
C ARG A 67 -5.23 -28.63 2.33
N PRO A 68 -5.31 -29.01 3.63
CA PRO A 68 -6.57 -29.29 4.29
C PRO A 68 -7.55 -28.10 4.22
N LEU A 69 -8.85 -28.36 4.22
CA LEU A 69 -9.89 -27.31 4.12
C LEU A 69 -9.76 -26.24 5.20
N VAL A 70 -9.34 -26.59 6.40
CA VAL A 70 -9.10 -25.64 7.50
C VAL A 70 -7.99 -24.65 7.12
N MET A 71 -6.89 -25.10 6.53
CA MET A 71 -5.80 -24.24 6.09
C MET A 71 -6.19 -23.38 4.88
N GLN A 72 -7.05 -23.89 4.00
CA GLN A 72 -7.61 -23.08 2.91
C GLN A 72 -8.48 -21.95 3.48
N ALA A 73 -9.27 -22.22 4.51
CA ALA A 73 -10.08 -21.20 5.19
C ALA A 73 -9.22 -20.13 5.88
N ASP A 74 -8.10 -20.51 6.50
CA ASP A 74 -7.14 -19.57 7.11
C ASP A 74 -6.51 -18.61 6.09
N LEU A 75 -6.39 -19.02 4.82
CA LEU A 75 -5.83 -18.21 3.74
C LEU A 75 -6.86 -17.46 2.89
N ALA A 76 -8.15 -17.73 3.05
CA ALA A 76 -9.19 -17.25 2.13
C ALA A 76 -9.20 -15.71 1.98
N LEU A 77 -9.02 -14.96 3.07
CA LEU A 77 -8.91 -13.50 3.00
C LEU A 77 -7.65 -13.07 2.24
N SER A 78 -6.51 -13.68 2.55
CA SER A 78 -5.24 -13.38 1.88
C SER A 78 -5.33 -13.67 0.38
N ASP A 79 -5.92 -14.78 -0.02
CA ASP A 79 -6.12 -15.14 -1.43
C ASP A 79 -7.01 -14.10 -2.15
N GLN A 80 -8.04 -13.60 -1.47
CA GLN A 80 -8.86 -12.50 -1.98
C GLN A 80 -8.04 -11.22 -2.19
N LEU A 81 -7.25 -10.80 -1.17
CA LEU A 81 -6.42 -9.60 -1.23
C LEU A 81 -5.33 -9.69 -2.31
N VAL A 82 -4.72 -10.84 -2.47
CA VAL A 82 -3.75 -11.13 -3.53
C VAL A 82 -4.43 -11.05 -4.92
N ASN A 83 -5.61 -11.64 -5.08
CA ASN A 83 -6.35 -11.57 -6.34
C ASN A 83 -6.72 -10.12 -6.72
N GLU A 84 -6.97 -9.25 -5.75
CA GLU A 84 -7.17 -7.82 -6.01
C GLU A 84 -5.92 -7.18 -6.63
N LEU A 85 -4.71 -7.52 -6.16
CA LEU A 85 -3.49 -7.01 -6.78
C LEU A 85 -3.35 -7.48 -8.23
N PHE A 86 -3.68 -8.73 -8.54
CA PHE A 86 -3.60 -9.24 -9.91
C PHE A 86 -4.61 -8.58 -10.85
N THR A 87 -5.80 -8.29 -10.36
CA THR A 87 -6.92 -7.79 -11.16
C THR A 87 -6.94 -6.26 -11.36
N HIS A 88 -6.08 -5.51 -10.68
CA HIS A 88 -5.98 -4.06 -10.78
C HIS A 88 -4.64 -3.62 -11.37
N ASP A 89 -4.65 -2.51 -12.11
CA ASP A 89 -3.48 -1.97 -12.81
C ASP A 89 -2.72 -0.96 -11.95
N LEU A 90 -3.46 -0.18 -11.15
CA LEU A 90 -2.96 0.85 -10.26
C LEU A 90 -3.35 0.56 -8.81
N LEU A 91 -2.37 0.69 -7.91
CA LEU A 91 -2.55 0.63 -6.46
C LEU A 91 -2.40 2.03 -5.86
N LEU A 92 -3.47 2.56 -5.26
CA LEU A 92 -3.47 3.81 -4.52
C LEU A 92 -3.51 3.52 -3.03
N ILE A 93 -2.44 3.82 -2.31
CA ILE A 93 -2.36 3.65 -0.84
C ILE A 93 -2.42 5.02 -0.18
N SER A 94 -3.41 5.25 0.70
CA SER A 94 -3.42 6.43 1.55
C SER A 94 -3.10 6.05 3.00
N THR A 95 -2.11 6.69 3.60
CA THR A 95 -1.67 6.36 4.96
C THR A 95 -1.11 7.56 5.71
N PRO A 96 -1.42 7.77 7.01
CA PRO A 96 -0.61 8.64 7.83
C PRO A 96 0.70 7.94 8.23
N MET A 97 1.70 8.72 8.61
CA MET A 97 2.84 8.21 9.37
C MET A 97 2.46 8.16 10.86
N TYR A 98 2.48 6.98 11.47
CA TYR A 98 2.29 6.79 12.90
C TYR A 98 3.56 6.20 13.51
N ASN A 99 4.12 6.88 14.53
CA ASN A 99 5.34 6.42 15.19
C ASN A 99 6.43 6.04 14.17
N PHE A 100 6.66 6.94 13.19
CA PHE A 100 7.67 6.81 12.13
C PHE A 100 7.38 5.71 11.07
N SER A 101 6.26 5.00 11.13
CA SER A 101 5.93 3.91 10.22
C SER A 101 4.45 3.99 9.77
N VAL A 102 3.93 2.91 9.21
CA VAL A 102 2.53 2.80 8.78
C VAL A 102 1.65 2.34 9.95
N PRO A 103 0.34 2.65 9.94
CA PRO A 103 -0.61 2.07 10.89
C PRO A 103 -0.63 0.54 10.84
N SER A 104 -0.89 -0.10 11.99
CA SER A 104 -0.86 -1.56 12.14
C SER A 104 -1.81 -2.30 11.17
N GLY A 105 -2.97 -1.73 10.86
CA GLY A 105 -3.90 -2.31 9.89
C GLY A 105 -3.33 -2.37 8.47
N LEU A 106 -2.56 -1.35 8.06
CA LEU A 106 -1.88 -1.36 6.77
C LEU A 106 -0.71 -2.35 6.77
N LYS A 107 0.04 -2.45 7.89
CA LYS A 107 1.09 -3.48 8.03
C LYS A 107 0.50 -4.88 7.92
N ALA A 108 -0.61 -5.16 8.60
CA ALA A 108 -1.30 -6.45 8.52
C ALA A 108 -1.77 -6.76 7.10
N TRP A 109 -2.26 -5.75 6.35
CA TRP A 109 -2.63 -5.93 4.94
C TRP A 109 -1.42 -6.32 4.08
N VAL A 110 -0.28 -5.67 4.27
CA VAL A 110 0.96 -6.04 3.55
C VAL A 110 1.39 -7.46 3.89
N ASP A 111 1.30 -7.88 5.16
CA ASP A 111 1.63 -9.24 5.58
C ASP A 111 0.73 -10.31 4.94
N GLN A 112 -0.52 -9.96 4.64
CA GLN A 112 -1.46 -10.85 3.95
C GLN A 112 -1.20 -10.97 2.44
N ILE A 113 -0.60 -9.96 1.80
CA ILE A 113 -0.39 -9.95 0.35
C ILE A 113 1.01 -10.41 -0.09
N VAL A 114 1.98 -10.47 0.83
CA VAL A 114 3.31 -11.01 0.53
C VAL A 114 3.28 -12.53 0.72
N ARG A 115 2.98 -13.24 -0.37
CA ARG A 115 2.65 -14.67 -0.37
C ARG A 115 3.57 -15.47 -1.27
N LEU A 116 4.22 -16.48 -0.70
CA LEU A 116 5.03 -17.46 -1.44
C LEU A 116 4.16 -18.22 -2.47
N GLY A 117 4.68 -18.35 -3.68
CA GLY A 117 4.03 -19.02 -4.81
C GLY A 117 2.87 -18.21 -5.43
N LEU A 118 2.55 -16.99 -4.89
CA LEU A 118 1.49 -16.12 -5.42
C LEU A 118 2.04 -14.74 -5.83
N THR A 119 2.66 -13.99 -4.91
CA THR A 119 3.19 -12.65 -5.19
C THR A 119 4.71 -12.61 -5.27
N PHE A 120 5.37 -13.59 -4.70
CA PHE A 120 6.79 -13.87 -4.89
C PHE A 120 7.05 -15.36 -4.89
N ASP A 121 8.20 -15.75 -5.41
CA ASP A 121 8.72 -17.12 -5.32
C ASP A 121 10.20 -17.10 -4.91
N HIS A 122 10.77 -18.25 -4.61
CA HIS A 122 12.20 -18.38 -4.35
C HIS A 122 12.76 -19.70 -4.86
N THR A 123 14.03 -19.66 -5.23
CA THR A 123 14.85 -20.83 -5.53
C THR A 123 16.08 -20.82 -4.63
N LEU A 124 16.71 -21.95 -4.48
CA LEU A 124 18.00 -22.02 -3.78
C LEU A 124 19.13 -22.07 -4.81
N ASP A 125 20.02 -21.08 -4.76
CA ASP A 125 21.27 -21.08 -5.50
C ASP A 125 22.42 -21.24 -4.50
N ASN A 126 23.18 -22.36 -4.59
CA ASN A 126 24.23 -22.72 -3.64
C ASN A 126 23.79 -22.66 -2.15
N GLY A 127 22.53 -23.01 -1.86
CA GLY A 127 21.95 -22.95 -0.51
C GLY A 127 21.49 -21.57 -0.05
N VAL A 128 21.56 -20.54 -0.92
CA VAL A 128 21.10 -19.17 -0.64
C VAL A 128 19.80 -18.92 -1.39
N ALA A 129 18.78 -18.40 -0.67
CA ALA A 129 17.49 -18.09 -1.27
C ALA A 129 17.61 -16.91 -2.27
N GLN A 130 17.15 -17.13 -3.49
CA GLN A 130 16.98 -16.12 -4.53
C GLN A 130 15.49 -15.87 -4.71
N TYR A 131 15.06 -14.63 -4.50
CA TYR A 131 13.65 -14.25 -4.55
C TYR A 131 13.27 -13.71 -5.92
N THR A 132 12.11 -14.16 -6.42
CA THR A 132 11.56 -13.74 -7.70
C THR A 132 10.18 -13.10 -7.46
N PRO A 133 10.00 -11.81 -7.77
CA PRO A 133 8.68 -11.15 -7.73
C PRO A 133 7.79 -11.68 -8.85
N LEU A 134 6.49 -11.82 -8.57
CA LEU A 134 5.53 -12.40 -9.52
C LEU A 134 4.51 -11.39 -10.08
N LEU A 135 4.37 -10.20 -9.49
CA LEU A 135 3.54 -9.13 -10.04
C LEU A 135 4.31 -8.35 -11.11
N GLN A 136 3.66 -8.04 -12.24
CA GLN A 136 4.27 -7.31 -13.34
C GLN A 136 3.33 -6.23 -13.88
N GLY A 137 3.90 -5.15 -14.44
CA GLY A 137 3.14 -4.10 -15.13
C GLY A 137 2.22 -3.28 -14.22
N LYS A 138 2.45 -3.31 -12.90
CA LYS A 138 1.66 -2.59 -11.91
C LYS A 138 2.35 -1.28 -11.54
N LYS A 139 1.53 -0.26 -11.23
CA LYS A 139 1.99 1.02 -10.67
C LYS A 139 1.41 1.22 -9.29
N ALA A 140 2.11 1.97 -8.44
CA ALA A 140 1.59 2.37 -7.15
C ALA A 140 1.76 3.86 -6.89
N LEU A 141 0.76 4.46 -6.24
CA LEU A 141 0.81 5.81 -5.71
C LEU A 141 0.57 5.75 -4.20
N ILE A 142 1.55 6.19 -3.42
CA ILE A 142 1.46 6.33 -1.97
C ILE A 142 1.18 7.78 -1.64
N VAL A 143 0.05 8.04 -0.99
CA VAL A 143 -0.33 9.36 -0.48
C VAL A 143 -0.22 9.33 1.03
N THR A 144 0.69 10.13 1.60
CA THR A 144 0.95 10.09 3.03
C THR A 144 0.77 11.45 3.70
N SER A 145 0.40 11.46 4.99
CA SER A 145 0.45 12.65 5.84
C SER A 145 1.36 12.42 7.03
N ARG A 146 2.10 13.48 7.45
CA ARG A 146 3.12 13.41 8.50
C ARG A 146 2.96 14.58 9.47
N GLY A 147 3.20 14.35 10.76
CA GLY A 147 3.09 15.36 11.80
C GLY A 147 4.10 16.49 11.65
N GLY A 148 5.38 16.16 11.47
CA GLY A 148 6.47 17.11 11.28
C GLY A 148 6.90 17.27 9.83
N PHE A 149 7.97 18.04 9.60
CA PHE A 149 8.62 18.28 8.32
C PHE A 149 9.96 17.53 8.20
N GLY A 150 10.43 17.37 6.96
CA GLY A 150 11.78 16.87 6.69
C GLY A 150 11.92 15.36 6.69
N PHE A 151 10.84 14.61 6.60
CA PHE A 151 10.86 13.16 6.49
C PHE A 151 11.04 12.66 5.05
N GLY A 152 10.92 13.54 4.05
CA GLY A 152 11.15 13.21 2.65
C GLY A 152 12.64 12.99 2.33
N PRO A 153 12.96 12.48 1.11
CA PRO A 153 14.33 12.28 0.67
C PRO A 153 15.16 13.57 0.76
N GLY A 154 16.33 13.51 1.42
CA GLY A 154 17.21 14.66 1.63
C GLY A 154 16.83 15.57 2.81
N GLY A 155 15.71 15.32 3.48
CA GLY A 155 15.30 16.05 4.68
C GLY A 155 16.07 15.61 5.94
N GLU A 156 16.08 16.47 6.96
CA GLU A 156 16.83 16.22 8.21
C GLU A 156 16.33 14.99 8.98
N LEU A 157 15.04 14.66 8.85
CA LEU A 157 14.40 13.53 9.51
C LEU A 157 14.20 12.31 8.58
N ALA A 158 14.78 12.34 7.37
CA ALA A 158 14.59 11.28 6.37
C ALA A 158 14.96 9.89 6.90
N ALA A 159 15.99 9.77 7.75
CA ALA A 159 16.41 8.52 8.34
C ALA A 159 15.38 7.92 9.33
N LEU A 160 14.46 8.74 9.86
CA LEU A 160 13.38 8.30 10.74
C LEU A 160 12.12 7.91 9.97
N ASN A 161 12.09 8.07 8.66
CA ASN A 161 10.96 7.67 7.85
C ASN A 161 11.02 6.16 7.52
N HIS A 162 10.24 5.37 8.24
CA HIS A 162 10.05 3.94 8.02
C HIS A 162 8.65 3.63 7.46
N ALA A 163 7.93 4.62 6.93
CA ALA A 163 6.61 4.44 6.33
C ALA A 163 6.70 4.16 4.82
N ASP A 164 6.85 5.19 4.00
CA ASP A 164 6.89 5.03 2.55
C ASP A 164 8.15 4.30 2.02
N PRO A 165 9.37 4.43 2.60
CA PRO A 165 10.49 3.60 2.18
C PRO A 165 10.26 2.11 2.42
N TRP A 166 9.65 1.75 3.57
CA TRP A 166 9.28 0.37 3.85
C TRP A 166 8.21 -0.15 2.88
N LEU A 167 7.17 0.64 2.60
CA LEU A 167 6.14 0.29 1.61
C LEU A 167 6.75 0.06 0.22
N ARG A 168 7.68 0.93 -0.22
CA ARG A 168 8.40 0.74 -1.48
C ARG A 168 9.16 -0.58 -1.51
N THR A 169 9.84 -0.92 -0.41
CA THR A 169 10.57 -2.19 -0.28
C THR A 169 9.62 -3.38 -0.39
N ALA A 170 8.51 -3.37 0.35
CA ALA A 170 7.54 -4.46 0.36
C ALA A 170 6.85 -4.63 -1.00
N LEU A 171 6.46 -3.52 -1.65
CA LEU A 171 5.85 -3.52 -2.98
C LEU A 171 6.84 -3.98 -4.06
N GLY A 172 8.08 -3.51 -4.00
CA GLY A 172 9.16 -3.94 -4.91
C GLY A 172 9.47 -5.43 -4.78
N PHE A 173 9.44 -5.96 -3.55
CA PHE A 173 9.64 -7.39 -3.29
C PHE A 173 8.63 -8.29 -4.01
N ILE A 174 7.39 -7.82 -4.19
CA ILE A 174 6.34 -8.54 -4.92
C ILE A 174 6.23 -8.12 -6.40
N GLY A 175 7.06 -7.15 -6.87
CA GLY A 175 7.17 -6.76 -8.29
C GLY A 175 6.56 -5.42 -8.68
N ILE A 176 6.05 -4.64 -7.73
CA ILE A 176 5.53 -3.29 -7.99
C ILE A 176 6.66 -2.28 -7.75
N ASN A 177 7.43 -1.98 -8.80
CA ASN A 177 8.62 -1.10 -8.74
C ASN A 177 8.34 0.35 -9.17
N ASP A 178 7.31 0.59 -10.00
CA ASP A 178 6.87 1.94 -10.39
C ASP A 178 6.01 2.52 -9.25
N VAL A 179 6.67 3.18 -8.29
CA VAL A 179 6.03 3.71 -7.08
C VAL A 179 6.28 5.20 -6.94
N SER A 180 5.22 6.00 -7.08
CA SER A 180 5.22 7.43 -6.75
C SER A 180 4.81 7.66 -5.30
N VAL A 181 5.37 8.70 -4.66
CA VAL A 181 4.99 9.12 -3.31
C VAL A 181 4.66 10.60 -3.31
N VAL A 182 3.52 10.95 -2.71
CA VAL A 182 3.12 12.34 -2.42
C VAL A 182 2.84 12.46 -0.93
N ALA A 183 3.49 13.42 -0.27
CA ALA A 183 3.37 13.65 1.16
C ALA A 183 2.83 15.05 1.45
N ALA A 184 1.91 15.15 2.43
CA ALA A 184 1.62 16.40 3.13
C ALA A 184 2.29 16.34 4.50
N GLU A 185 3.23 17.24 4.76
CA GLU A 185 4.03 17.29 5.99
C GLU A 185 3.58 18.46 6.90
N GLY A 186 3.78 18.32 8.20
CA GLY A 186 3.54 19.38 9.18
C GLY A 186 2.12 19.43 9.73
N GLU A 187 1.39 18.31 9.81
CA GLU A 187 0.02 18.26 10.37
C GLU A 187 -0.03 18.70 11.85
N GLU A 188 1.11 18.63 12.57
CA GLU A 188 1.26 19.11 13.96
C GLU A 188 1.88 20.52 14.06
N SER A 189 2.12 21.17 12.92
CA SER A 189 2.70 22.51 12.82
C SER A 189 1.63 23.59 12.73
N ALA A 190 2.05 24.88 12.60
CA ALA A 190 1.11 25.98 12.40
C ALA A 190 0.24 25.75 11.17
N GLU A 191 -1.08 26.00 11.31
CA GLU A 191 -2.11 25.75 10.30
C GLU A 191 -1.73 26.30 8.90
N ARG A 192 -1.22 27.52 8.83
CA ARG A 192 -0.80 28.13 7.56
C ARG A 192 0.30 27.35 6.85
N THR A 193 1.26 26.82 7.59
CA THR A 193 2.40 26.07 7.04
C THR A 193 1.94 24.71 6.52
N PHE A 194 1.08 24.04 7.28
CA PHE A 194 0.47 22.79 6.85
C PHE A 194 -0.43 22.96 5.61
N ALA A 195 -1.21 24.05 5.54
CA ALA A 195 -2.05 24.35 4.39
C ALA A 195 -1.25 24.51 3.07
N VAL A 196 -0.05 25.08 3.14
CA VAL A 196 0.85 25.15 1.97
C VAL A 196 1.28 23.76 1.52
N SER A 197 1.75 22.92 2.45
CA SER A 197 2.16 21.54 2.14
C SER A 197 1.01 20.70 1.56
N VAL A 198 -0.20 20.88 2.06
CA VAL A 198 -1.41 20.24 1.52
C VAL A 198 -1.67 20.71 0.09
N ALA A 199 -1.61 22.02 -0.19
CA ALA A 199 -1.86 22.57 -1.53
C ALA A 199 -0.83 22.09 -2.55
N GLU A 200 0.45 22.00 -2.17
CA GLU A 200 1.50 21.43 -3.01
C GLU A 200 1.24 19.94 -3.32
N ALA A 201 0.84 19.18 -2.30
CA ALA A 201 0.47 17.78 -2.46
C ALA A 201 -0.74 17.61 -3.41
N GLU A 202 -1.78 18.43 -3.26
CA GLU A 202 -2.96 18.44 -4.14
C GLU A 202 -2.58 18.73 -5.59
N GLN A 203 -1.74 19.74 -5.82
CA GLN A 203 -1.27 20.07 -7.16
C GLN A 203 -0.50 18.89 -7.78
N ARG A 204 0.44 18.29 -7.03
CA ARG A 204 1.21 17.14 -7.53
C ARG A 204 0.31 15.93 -7.84
N LEU A 205 -0.71 15.69 -7.03
CA LEU A 205 -1.69 14.61 -7.28
C LEU A 205 -2.52 14.85 -8.55
N LEU A 206 -2.90 16.10 -8.83
CA LEU A 206 -3.59 16.46 -10.09
C LEU A 206 -2.72 16.26 -11.33
N GLU A 207 -1.41 16.51 -11.23
CA GLU A 207 -0.45 16.22 -12.30
C GLU A 207 -0.35 14.70 -12.53
N LEU A 208 -0.13 13.92 -11.46
CA LEU A 208 -0.04 12.47 -11.53
C LEU A 208 -1.33 11.83 -12.08
N ALA A 209 -2.50 12.36 -11.78
CA ALA A 209 -3.76 11.87 -12.35
C ALA A 209 -3.85 12.02 -13.89
N ARG A 210 -2.93 12.74 -14.51
CA ARG A 210 -2.80 12.84 -15.98
C ARG A 210 -1.84 11.79 -16.56
N GLU A 211 -0.95 11.26 -15.73
CA GLU A 211 0.12 10.32 -16.10
C GLU A 211 -0.31 8.86 -15.90
N PHE A 212 -1.27 8.63 -14.99
CA PHE A 212 -1.84 7.33 -14.66
C PHE A 212 -3.14 7.06 -15.42
#